data_0be7a1aa7fae0c23e93a096255070a55
#
_entry.id   0be7a1aa7fae0c23e93a096255070a55
#
_cell.length_a   1.000
_cell.length_b   1.000
_cell.length_c   1.000
_cell.angle_alpha   90.00
_cell.angle_beta   90.00
_cell.angle_gamma   90.00
#
_symmetry.space_group_name_H-M   'P 1'
#
loop_
_entity.id
_entity.type
_entity.pdbx_description
1 polymer ?
#
loop_
_entity_poly.entity_id
_entity_poly.type
_entity_poly.pdbx_seq_one_letter_code
_entity_poly.pdbx_strand_id
1 'polypeptide(L)'
;MSDGVRNRNNIGGSGSKSSIRSKKPDNSAFKQQRLPAWQPVLTAKSVLPIFFIVGIIFIPIGSLILVASNGVQEVEQMYTDCQAQFTFTTHPPTLADITDVSADEKSCKTIYDEWIDTFSSGTAPNGNPPTCICKQNFEIAETMNTPIFAYYRLTNYYQNHRRYVKSRDDTQLLAEKSYISTEADGDCSPYDKIGERPIAPCGAIANSLFNDTFFIRRCGDAGVECTALQPDNIIDPTDANGFNAIKMTGEDIAWKTDKSQKFDPNKETGNETFLSGTERPLNWRTDVHKLGTADDDLTYRHLSGSSGVGFRNEDFIVWMRTAAFPTFRKLYRKIQDNGADLQPGNYELLTYYNYPVHRFGGGKFFVLATTSWIGGKNLFLGWTYAIVGGICLIVMLFLLCISRRNHNRD
;
A
#
# COMPACT_ATOMS: atom_id res chain seq x y z
N MET A 1 -49.79 83.05 -3.26
CA MET A 1 -51.21 82.76 -3.49
C MET A 1 -51.32 81.27 -3.31
N SER A 2 -51.58 80.80 -2.04
CA SER A 2 -52.91 80.63 -1.45
C SER A 2 -53.71 79.65 -2.31
N ASP A 3 -54.12 78.53 -1.91
CA ASP A 3 -54.89 77.94 -0.84
C ASP A 3 -55.03 76.44 -1.24
N GLY A 4 -55.30 75.53 -0.48
CA GLY A 4 -55.96 75.39 0.79
C GLY A 4 -56.30 73.90 1.04
N VAL A 5 -56.14 73.58 2.20
CA VAL A 5 -56.59 72.44 2.98
C VAL A 5 -58.00 71.90 2.59
N ARG A 6 -58.14 70.57 2.60
CA ARG A 6 -59.28 69.93 3.27
C ARG A 6 -59.00 68.48 3.70
N ASN A 7 -58.87 68.38 4.97
CA ASN A 7 -59.00 67.19 5.79
C ASN A 7 -60.46 66.68 5.75
N ARG A 8 -60.65 65.36 5.53
CA ARG A 8 -61.91 64.72 5.92
C ARG A 8 -61.58 63.34 6.54
N ASN A 9 -61.66 63.33 7.81
CA ASN A 9 -61.86 62.16 8.61
C ASN A 9 -63.13 61.40 8.25
N ASN A 10 -63.06 60.08 8.24
CA ASN A 10 -63.77 59.17 9.10
C ASN A 10 -64.52 58.03 8.42
N ILE A 11 -64.45 56.96 9.15
CA ILE A 11 -65.40 55.91 9.52
C ILE A 11 -65.14 54.59 8.85
N GLY A 12 -64.55 53.70 9.66
CA GLY A 12 -64.97 52.44 10.12
C GLY A 12 -65.53 51.44 9.08
N GLY A 13 -64.76 50.43 8.78
CA GLY A 13 -65.24 49.25 8.11
C GLY A 13 -64.21 48.16 8.26
N SER A 14 -64.33 47.33 9.28
CA SER A 14 -63.63 46.06 9.44
C SER A 14 -64.00 45.17 8.26
N GLY A 15 -63.20 45.23 7.22
CA GLY A 15 -63.26 44.36 6.08
C GLY A 15 -61.93 43.60 6.02
N SER A 16 -61.92 42.34 6.45
CA SER A 16 -60.83 41.35 6.20
C SER A 16 -60.45 41.37 4.72
N LYS A 17 -59.44 42.17 4.35
CA LYS A 17 -58.80 42.03 3.02
C LYS A 17 -58.15 40.74 2.93
N SER A 18 -58.79 39.71 2.38
CA SER A 18 -58.13 38.56 1.83
C SER A 18 -57.02 39.05 0.89
N SER A 19 -55.76 38.96 1.31
CA SER A 19 -54.64 39.26 0.43
C SER A 19 -54.67 38.21 -0.69
N ILE A 20 -55.11 38.63 -1.88
CA ILE A 20 -54.94 37.80 -3.08
C ILE A 20 -53.47 37.55 -3.19
N ARG A 21 -53.03 36.31 -2.86
CA ARG A 21 -51.65 35.90 -3.05
C ARG A 21 -51.32 36.05 -4.52
N SER A 22 -50.54 37.06 -4.83
CA SER A 22 -49.99 37.25 -6.17
C SER A 22 -49.19 36.02 -6.56
N LYS A 23 -49.48 35.47 -7.74
CA LYS A 23 -48.71 34.36 -8.33
C LYS A 23 -47.35 34.85 -8.88
N LYS A 24 -47.05 36.12 -8.74
CA LYS A 24 -45.76 36.71 -9.17
C LYS A 24 -44.66 36.21 -8.24
N PRO A 25 -43.57 35.68 -8.79
CA PRO A 25 -42.42 35.24 -7.98
C PRO A 25 -41.86 36.40 -7.14
N ASP A 26 -41.40 36.11 -5.94
CA ASP A 26 -40.74 37.11 -5.09
C ASP A 26 -39.56 37.76 -5.83
N ASN A 27 -39.40 39.07 -5.62
CA ASN A 27 -38.33 39.83 -6.26
C ASN A 27 -36.97 39.65 -5.58
N SER A 28 -36.68 38.41 -5.10
CA SER A 28 -35.36 38.07 -4.55
C SER A 28 -34.37 37.82 -5.68
N ALA A 29 -33.11 38.21 -5.48
CA ALA A 29 -32.05 38.04 -6.47
C ALA A 29 -31.92 36.57 -6.96
N PHE A 30 -32.17 35.61 -6.07
CA PHE A 30 -32.16 34.18 -6.38
C PHE A 30 -33.33 33.77 -7.30
N LYS A 31 -34.58 34.14 -6.94
CA LYS A 31 -35.77 33.78 -7.73
C LYS A 31 -35.85 34.51 -9.06
N GLN A 32 -35.21 35.66 -9.17
CA GLN A 32 -35.12 36.45 -10.40
C GLN A 32 -33.83 36.18 -11.18
N GLN A 33 -33.01 35.22 -10.75
CA GLN A 33 -31.74 34.86 -11.38
C GLN A 33 -30.78 36.05 -11.58
N ARG A 34 -30.79 37.02 -10.63
CA ARG A 34 -29.93 38.18 -10.63
C ARG A 34 -28.81 38.09 -9.58
N LEU A 35 -28.38 36.89 -9.26
CA LEU A 35 -27.24 36.70 -8.36
C LEU A 35 -26.01 37.36 -9.00
N PRO A 36 -25.24 38.13 -8.23
CA PRO A 36 -23.97 38.64 -8.74
C PRO A 36 -23.04 37.45 -9.03
N ALA A 37 -22.76 37.25 -10.30
CA ALA A 37 -21.78 36.24 -10.74
C ALA A 37 -20.45 36.95 -10.98
N TRP A 38 -19.40 36.43 -10.33
CA TRP A 38 -18.04 36.84 -10.65
C TRP A 38 -17.67 36.32 -12.04
N GLN A 39 -17.54 37.21 -13.01
CA GLN A 39 -17.08 36.89 -14.36
C GLN A 39 -15.65 37.40 -14.52
N PRO A 40 -14.63 36.55 -14.48
CA PRO A 40 -13.25 36.97 -14.69
C PRO A 40 -13.08 37.45 -16.14
N VAL A 41 -12.78 38.72 -16.32
CA VAL A 41 -12.39 39.24 -17.62
C VAL A 41 -10.93 38.97 -17.83
N LEU A 42 -10.62 37.99 -18.71
CA LEU A 42 -9.26 37.60 -19.05
C LEU A 42 -8.63 38.64 -19.98
N THR A 43 -8.01 39.66 -19.40
CA THR A 43 -7.21 40.63 -20.14
C THR A 43 -5.72 40.32 -20.09
N ALA A 44 -4.92 40.79 -21.03
CA ALA A 44 -3.47 40.60 -20.99
C ALA A 44 -2.87 41.10 -19.68
N LYS A 45 -3.40 42.19 -19.11
CA LYS A 45 -2.95 42.76 -17.83
C LYS A 45 -3.17 41.83 -16.63
N SER A 46 -4.24 41.03 -16.64
CA SER A 46 -4.57 40.10 -15.55
C SER A 46 -3.93 38.70 -15.75
N VAL A 47 -3.78 38.25 -16.99
CA VAL A 47 -3.29 36.89 -17.32
C VAL A 47 -1.80 36.82 -17.31
N LEU A 48 -1.08 37.81 -17.86
CA LEU A 48 0.40 37.79 -17.92
C LEU A 48 1.08 37.64 -16.55
N PRO A 49 0.68 38.41 -15.50
CA PRO A 49 1.27 38.24 -14.17
C PRO A 49 1.03 36.84 -13.58
N ILE A 50 -0.14 36.25 -13.82
CA ILE A 50 -0.48 34.93 -13.30
C ILE A 50 0.45 33.87 -13.90
N PHE A 51 0.58 33.82 -15.23
CA PHE A 51 1.49 32.86 -15.88
C PHE A 51 2.95 33.08 -15.50
N PHE A 52 3.36 34.34 -15.31
CA PHE A 52 4.72 34.67 -14.85
C PHE A 52 4.97 34.14 -13.44
N ILE A 53 4.07 34.40 -12.49
CA ILE A 53 4.20 33.99 -11.09
C ILE A 53 4.19 32.45 -11.02
N VAL A 54 3.27 31.77 -11.71
CA VAL A 54 3.22 30.30 -11.74
C VAL A 54 4.52 29.74 -12.31
N GLY A 55 5.02 30.28 -13.40
CA GLY A 55 6.28 29.80 -14.01
C GLY A 55 7.49 29.96 -13.08
N ILE A 56 7.64 31.14 -12.45
CA ILE A 56 8.75 31.41 -11.51
C ILE A 56 8.68 30.54 -10.25
N ILE A 57 7.49 30.20 -9.76
CA ILE A 57 7.32 29.38 -8.56
C ILE A 57 7.50 27.90 -8.89
N PHE A 58 6.91 27.42 -10.00
CA PHE A 58 6.88 25.98 -10.31
C PHE A 58 8.24 25.43 -10.74
N ILE A 59 9.05 26.20 -11.47
CA ILE A 59 10.37 25.72 -11.91
C ILE A 59 11.31 25.46 -10.71
N PRO A 60 11.51 26.36 -9.75
CA PRO A 60 12.32 26.08 -8.58
C PRO A 60 11.77 24.92 -7.73
N ILE A 61 10.44 24.86 -7.51
CA ILE A 61 9.82 23.76 -6.77
C ILE A 61 10.10 22.43 -7.49
N GLY A 62 9.86 22.35 -8.80
CA GLY A 62 10.16 21.19 -9.62
C GLY A 62 11.63 20.77 -9.53
N SER A 63 12.54 21.73 -9.60
CA SER A 63 13.98 21.49 -9.48
C SER A 63 14.37 20.93 -8.10
N LEU A 64 13.81 21.48 -7.01
CA LEU A 64 14.05 20.98 -5.66
C LEU A 64 13.51 19.56 -5.48
N ILE A 65 12.31 19.26 -6.02
CA ILE A 65 11.74 17.92 -6.00
C ILE A 65 12.62 16.93 -6.77
N LEU A 66 13.14 17.32 -7.95
CA LEU A 66 14.02 16.47 -8.74
C LEU A 66 15.34 16.17 -8.00
N VAL A 67 15.96 17.17 -7.40
CA VAL A 67 17.20 16.98 -6.62
C VAL A 67 16.93 16.03 -5.43
N ALA A 68 15.87 16.28 -4.66
CA ALA A 68 15.52 15.42 -3.52
C ALA A 68 15.17 13.99 -3.96
N SER A 69 14.51 13.83 -5.10
CA SER A 69 14.11 12.52 -5.64
C SER A 69 15.30 11.75 -6.23
N ASN A 70 16.26 12.43 -6.84
CA ASN A 70 17.49 11.82 -7.35
C ASN A 70 18.43 11.34 -6.22
N GLY A 71 18.34 11.95 -5.04
CA GLY A 71 19.09 11.50 -3.86
C GLY A 71 18.52 10.23 -3.21
N VAL A 72 17.36 9.76 -3.63
CA VAL A 72 16.77 8.50 -3.15
C VAL A 72 17.41 7.34 -3.90
N GLN A 73 18.09 6.48 -3.14
CA GLN A 73 18.64 5.22 -3.65
C GLN A 73 17.58 4.13 -3.58
N GLU A 74 17.49 3.31 -4.61
CA GLU A 74 16.56 2.20 -4.71
C GLU A 74 17.24 1.03 -5.42
N VAL A 75 17.21 -0.13 -4.78
CA VAL A 75 17.69 -1.40 -5.32
C VAL A 75 16.49 -2.33 -5.41
N GLU A 76 16.25 -2.87 -6.60
CA GLU A 76 15.13 -3.76 -6.86
C GLU A 76 15.63 -5.10 -7.37
N GLN A 77 15.17 -6.18 -6.72
CA GLN A 77 15.50 -7.55 -7.08
C GLN A 77 14.23 -8.33 -7.44
N MET A 78 14.12 -8.79 -8.69
CA MET A 78 13.03 -9.67 -9.11
C MET A 78 13.31 -11.09 -8.64
N TYR A 79 12.34 -11.72 -7.98
CA TYR A 79 12.47 -13.11 -7.50
C TYR A 79 11.32 -14.03 -7.94
N THR A 80 10.52 -13.60 -8.93
CA THR A 80 9.39 -14.37 -9.45
C THR A 80 9.77 -15.78 -9.85
N ASP A 81 10.84 -15.91 -10.63
CA ASP A 81 11.35 -17.18 -11.17
C ASP A 81 12.70 -17.55 -10.53
N CYS A 82 12.88 -17.22 -9.23
CA CYS A 82 14.12 -17.52 -8.55
C CYS A 82 14.37 -19.03 -8.47
N GLN A 83 15.63 -19.42 -8.68
CA GLN A 83 16.05 -20.83 -8.63
C GLN A 83 15.93 -21.38 -7.21
N ALA A 84 15.25 -22.52 -7.08
CA ALA A 84 15.10 -23.19 -5.81
C ALA A 84 16.46 -23.74 -5.33
N GLN A 85 16.72 -23.56 -4.06
CA GLN A 85 17.85 -24.18 -3.38
C GLN A 85 17.38 -25.34 -2.50
N PHE A 86 16.34 -25.09 -1.71
CA PHE A 86 15.77 -26.03 -0.77
C PHE A 86 14.25 -25.96 -0.75
N THR A 87 13.62 -27.07 -0.36
CA THR A 87 12.17 -27.13 -0.07
C THR A 87 11.90 -27.90 1.20
N PHE A 88 10.82 -27.58 1.90
CA PHE A 88 10.28 -28.35 3.03
C PHE A 88 8.77 -28.14 3.18
N THR A 89 8.09 -29.07 3.85
CA THR A 89 6.63 -29.04 4.09
C THR A 89 6.26 -28.99 5.57
N THR A 90 7.23 -29.28 6.45
CA THR A 90 7.04 -29.32 7.91
C THR A 90 7.57 -28.05 8.57
N HIS A 91 7.06 -27.74 9.76
CA HIS A 91 7.58 -26.61 10.53
C HIS A 91 7.56 -26.91 12.05
N PRO A 92 8.58 -26.57 12.81
CA PRO A 92 9.90 -26.17 12.32
C PRO A 92 10.53 -27.30 11.51
N PRO A 93 11.21 -27.03 10.39
CA PRO A 93 11.87 -28.07 9.63
C PRO A 93 13.05 -28.61 10.43
N THR A 94 13.26 -29.93 10.35
CA THR A 94 14.50 -30.55 10.76
C THR A 94 15.41 -30.70 9.54
N LEU A 95 16.70 -30.93 9.74
CA LEU A 95 17.62 -31.20 8.63
C LEU A 95 17.16 -32.34 7.71
N ALA A 96 16.42 -33.32 8.26
CA ALA A 96 15.87 -34.44 7.51
C ALA A 96 14.68 -34.05 6.62
N ASP A 97 13.99 -32.98 6.95
CA ASP A 97 12.80 -32.48 6.20
C ASP A 97 13.19 -31.60 5.03
N ILE A 98 14.42 -31.09 5.02
CA ILE A 98 14.90 -30.14 4.01
C ILE A 98 15.40 -30.92 2.82
N THR A 99 14.79 -30.70 1.67
CA THR A 99 15.18 -31.31 0.40
C THR A 99 16.01 -30.32 -0.42
N ASP A 100 17.21 -30.69 -0.80
CA ASP A 100 18.06 -29.96 -1.73
C ASP A 100 17.52 -30.15 -3.16
N VAL A 101 17.16 -29.06 -3.83
CA VAL A 101 16.66 -29.04 -5.21
C VAL A 101 17.57 -28.26 -6.16
N SER A 102 18.70 -27.78 -5.66
CA SER A 102 19.66 -26.99 -6.46
C SER A 102 20.21 -27.75 -7.68
N ALA A 103 20.28 -29.08 -7.59
CA ALA A 103 20.72 -29.93 -8.69
C ALA A 103 19.68 -30.07 -9.82
N ASP A 104 18.41 -29.84 -9.54
CA ASP A 104 17.32 -30.00 -10.50
C ASP A 104 17.06 -28.73 -11.34
N GLU A 105 17.75 -27.63 -11.05
CA GLU A 105 17.62 -26.32 -11.72
C GLU A 105 16.18 -25.79 -11.83
N LYS A 106 15.27 -26.22 -10.94
CA LYS A 106 13.88 -25.78 -10.94
C LYS A 106 13.73 -24.42 -10.25
N SER A 107 12.83 -23.60 -10.77
CA SER A 107 12.42 -22.38 -10.07
C SER A 107 11.40 -22.67 -8.97
N CYS A 108 11.37 -21.85 -7.94
CA CYS A 108 10.36 -21.92 -6.89
C CYS A 108 8.93 -21.81 -7.44
N LYS A 109 8.74 -21.02 -8.48
CA LYS A 109 7.47 -20.92 -9.19
C LYS A 109 7.08 -22.26 -9.81
N THR A 110 8.00 -22.93 -10.50
CA THR A 110 7.75 -24.23 -11.12
C THR A 110 7.35 -25.28 -10.09
N ILE A 111 8.05 -25.36 -8.95
CA ILE A 111 7.74 -26.30 -7.87
C ILE A 111 6.32 -26.04 -7.32
N TYR A 112 5.94 -24.79 -7.18
CA TYR A 112 4.61 -24.40 -6.71
C TYR A 112 3.52 -24.76 -7.71
N ASP A 113 3.76 -24.51 -9.01
CA ASP A 113 2.83 -24.80 -10.09
C ASP A 113 2.61 -26.34 -10.20
N GLU A 114 3.66 -27.13 -10.15
CA GLU A 114 3.62 -28.61 -10.12
C GLU A 114 2.80 -29.11 -8.91
N TRP A 115 2.99 -28.51 -7.74
CA TRP A 115 2.23 -28.89 -6.54
C TRP A 115 0.73 -28.60 -6.72
N ILE A 116 0.36 -27.45 -7.28
CA ILE A 116 -1.03 -27.09 -7.55
C ILE A 116 -1.67 -28.03 -8.55
N ASP A 117 -0.98 -28.40 -9.60
CA ASP A 117 -1.46 -29.33 -10.62
C ASP A 117 -1.73 -30.71 -10.01
N THR A 118 -0.83 -31.22 -9.17
CA THR A 118 -1.01 -32.47 -8.43
C THR A 118 -2.15 -32.38 -7.41
N PHE A 119 -2.32 -31.26 -6.72
CA PHE A 119 -3.42 -31.02 -5.81
C PHE A 119 -4.78 -31.00 -6.54
N SER A 120 -4.83 -30.33 -7.69
CA SER A 120 -6.03 -30.21 -8.52
C SER A 120 -6.46 -31.55 -9.13
N SER A 121 -5.53 -32.44 -9.40
CA SER A 121 -5.77 -33.81 -9.90
C SER A 121 -6.17 -34.80 -8.80
N GLY A 122 -6.19 -34.39 -7.51
CA GLY A 122 -6.50 -35.25 -6.36
C GLY A 122 -5.41 -36.25 -5.99
N THR A 123 -4.22 -36.10 -6.57
CA THR A 123 -3.05 -36.97 -6.31
C THR A 123 -2.05 -36.39 -5.35
N ALA A 124 -2.24 -35.12 -4.95
CA ALA A 124 -1.35 -34.48 -3.98
C ALA A 124 -1.49 -35.10 -2.59
N PRO A 125 -0.39 -35.26 -1.85
CA PRO A 125 -0.46 -35.61 -0.45
C PRO A 125 -1.28 -34.56 0.31
N ASN A 126 -2.14 -35.00 1.21
CA ASN A 126 -2.86 -34.11 2.13
C ASN A 126 -1.83 -33.29 2.90
N GLY A 127 -1.71 -31.99 2.58
CA GLY A 127 -0.72 -31.14 3.24
C GLY A 127 -0.68 -29.73 2.70
N ASN A 128 0.05 -28.89 3.42
CA ASN A 128 0.38 -27.54 2.98
C ASN A 128 1.29 -27.58 1.74
N PRO A 129 1.23 -26.57 0.86
CA PRO A 129 2.18 -26.44 -0.23
C PRO A 129 3.62 -26.34 0.33
N PRO A 130 4.63 -26.84 -0.40
CA PRO A 130 6.00 -26.76 0.04
C PRO A 130 6.43 -25.29 0.17
N THR A 131 7.19 -24.99 1.22
CA THR A 131 7.95 -23.75 1.28
C THR A 131 9.20 -23.93 0.43
N CYS A 132 9.32 -23.15 -0.63
CA CYS A 132 10.50 -23.14 -1.47
C CYS A 132 11.43 -22.00 -1.02
N ILE A 133 12.72 -22.31 -0.95
CA ILE A 133 13.74 -21.33 -0.58
C ILE A 133 14.62 -21.08 -1.78
N CYS A 134 14.75 -19.82 -2.15
CA CYS A 134 15.70 -19.39 -3.16
C CYS A 134 16.62 -18.29 -2.62
N LYS A 135 17.76 -18.14 -3.27
CA LYS A 135 18.71 -17.07 -2.98
C LYS A 135 19.00 -16.27 -4.23
N GLN A 136 19.27 -14.99 -4.05
CA GLN A 136 19.66 -14.10 -5.13
C GLN A 136 20.70 -13.11 -4.64
N ASN A 137 21.72 -12.90 -5.45
CA ASN A 137 22.76 -11.92 -5.16
C ASN A 137 22.40 -10.59 -5.80
N PHE A 138 22.65 -9.50 -5.09
CA PHE A 138 22.51 -8.15 -5.59
C PHE A 138 23.63 -7.27 -5.03
N GLU A 139 23.93 -6.20 -5.73
CA GLU A 139 24.97 -5.26 -5.36
C GLU A 139 24.39 -3.93 -4.91
N ILE A 140 24.91 -3.38 -3.83
CA ILE A 140 24.72 -2.02 -3.42
C ILE A 140 25.95 -1.24 -3.86
N ALA A 141 25.77 -0.37 -4.87
CA ALA A 141 26.89 0.38 -5.47
C ALA A 141 27.38 1.55 -4.61
N GLU A 142 26.45 2.18 -3.88
CA GLU A 142 26.74 3.35 -3.04
C GLU A 142 26.13 3.16 -1.66
N THR A 143 26.72 3.77 -0.63
CA THR A 143 26.19 3.71 0.75
C THR A 143 24.73 4.16 0.79
N MET A 144 23.84 3.29 1.25
CA MET A 144 22.44 3.62 1.53
C MET A 144 22.33 4.16 2.94
N ASN A 145 22.02 5.46 3.07
CA ASN A 145 21.88 6.10 4.37
C ASN A 145 20.55 5.78 5.03
N THR A 146 20.54 5.61 6.34
CA THR A 146 19.33 5.43 7.13
C THR A 146 18.44 6.68 7.07
N PRO A 147 17.07 6.53 7.09
CA PRO A 147 16.31 5.29 7.24
C PRO A 147 16.15 4.52 5.92
N ILE A 148 16.35 3.21 5.98
CA ILE A 148 16.21 2.30 4.84
C ILE A 148 14.99 1.42 5.06
N PHE A 149 14.19 1.29 4.01
CA PHE A 149 12.94 0.54 4.01
C PHE A 149 13.00 -0.61 3.01
N ALA A 150 12.56 -1.77 3.43
CA ALA A 150 12.33 -2.94 2.58
C ALA A 150 10.85 -2.99 2.20
N TYR A 151 10.58 -3.19 0.91
CA TYR A 151 9.24 -3.35 0.36
C TYR A 151 9.17 -4.65 -0.44
N TYR A 152 7.99 -5.22 -0.53
CA TYR A 152 7.67 -6.14 -1.62
C TYR A 152 6.81 -5.44 -2.65
N ARG A 153 7.07 -5.72 -3.93
CA ARG A 153 6.29 -5.22 -5.06
C ARG A 153 5.66 -6.39 -5.80
N LEU A 154 4.36 -6.24 -6.07
CA LEU A 154 3.59 -7.17 -6.89
C LEU A 154 3.15 -6.47 -8.16
N THR A 155 3.12 -7.21 -9.28
CA THR A 155 2.61 -6.72 -10.56
C THR A 155 1.43 -7.57 -10.99
N ASN A 156 0.56 -6.99 -11.81
CA ASN A 156 -0.65 -7.64 -12.34
C ASN A 156 -1.62 -8.17 -11.27
N TYR A 157 -1.60 -7.58 -10.07
CA TYR A 157 -2.48 -7.94 -8.95
C TYR A 157 -3.49 -6.84 -8.69
N TYR A 158 -4.77 -7.09 -9.00
CA TYR A 158 -5.82 -6.08 -9.03
C TYR A 158 -6.53 -5.97 -7.67
N GLN A 159 -5.87 -5.41 -6.65
CA GLN A 159 -6.50 -5.12 -5.36
C GLN A 159 -7.60 -4.06 -5.47
N ASN A 160 -7.61 -3.25 -6.53
CA ASN A 160 -8.60 -2.21 -6.79
C ASN A 160 -9.90 -2.71 -7.43
N HIS A 161 -10.02 -4.01 -7.70
CA HIS A 161 -11.26 -4.57 -8.21
C HIS A 161 -12.40 -4.39 -7.21
N ARG A 162 -13.55 -3.87 -7.65
CA ARG A 162 -14.68 -3.47 -6.77
C ARG A 162 -15.10 -4.54 -5.77
N ARG A 163 -15.21 -5.81 -6.20
CA ARG A 163 -15.57 -6.92 -5.32
C ARG A 163 -14.49 -7.23 -4.30
N TYR A 164 -13.22 -7.14 -4.70
CA TYR A 164 -12.10 -7.40 -3.81
C TYR A 164 -11.99 -6.34 -2.72
N VAL A 165 -12.08 -5.05 -3.07
CA VAL A 165 -12.00 -3.93 -2.10
C VAL A 165 -13.09 -4.02 -1.04
N LYS A 166 -14.28 -4.49 -1.40
CA LYS A 166 -15.41 -4.65 -0.48
C LYS A 166 -15.34 -5.92 0.36
N SER A 167 -14.56 -6.92 -0.07
CA SER A 167 -14.54 -8.24 0.53
C SER A 167 -13.76 -8.28 1.83
N ARG A 168 -14.35 -7.70 2.87
CA ARG A 168 -13.90 -7.65 4.25
C ARG A 168 -15.05 -7.22 5.16
N ASP A 169 -14.96 -7.50 6.42
CA ASP A 169 -15.88 -7.02 7.45
C ASP A 169 -15.10 -6.15 8.46
N ASP A 170 -15.34 -4.83 8.38
CA ASP A 170 -14.65 -3.87 9.25
C ASP A 170 -15.09 -4.02 10.73
N THR A 171 -16.31 -4.54 10.99
CA THR A 171 -16.80 -4.78 12.35
C THR A 171 -16.09 -5.98 12.98
N GLN A 172 -15.90 -7.05 12.18
CA GLN A 172 -15.13 -8.20 12.62
C GLN A 172 -13.67 -7.83 12.94
N LEU A 173 -13.08 -6.94 12.14
CA LEU A 173 -11.69 -6.49 12.35
C LEU A 173 -11.50 -5.67 13.64
N LEU A 174 -12.56 -5.07 14.19
CA LEU A 174 -12.54 -4.45 15.52
C LEU A 174 -12.41 -5.48 16.65
N ALA A 175 -12.58 -6.76 16.35
CA ALA A 175 -12.52 -7.85 17.31
C ALA A 175 -13.51 -7.70 18.46
N GLU A 176 -14.74 -7.27 18.18
CA GLU A 176 -15.83 -7.30 19.14
C GLU A 176 -16.37 -8.72 19.25
N LYS A 177 -16.39 -9.28 20.46
CA LYS A 177 -16.74 -10.70 20.69
C LYS A 177 -18.11 -11.08 20.15
N SER A 178 -19.06 -10.16 20.12
CA SER A 178 -20.42 -10.38 19.55
C SER A 178 -20.43 -10.55 18.04
N TYR A 179 -19.42 -10.08 17.34
CA TYR A 179 -19.36 -10.10 15.86
C TYR A 179 -18.41 -11.14 15.29
N ILE A 180 -17.39 -11.56 16.05
CA ILE A 180 -16.40 -12.54 15.55
C ILE A 180 -17.01 -13.90 15.24
N SER A 181 -18.04 -14.32 16.02
CA SER A 181 -18.69 -15.61 15.88
C SER A 181 -20.03 -15.56 15.15
N THR A 182 -20.44 -14.39 14.66
CA THR A 182 -21.67 -14.23 13.85
C THR A 182 -21.38 -14.42 12.37
N GLU A 183 -22.42 -14.64 11.57
CA GLU A 183 -22.27 -14.64 10.12
C GLU A 183 -21.68 -13.32 9.65
N ALA A 184 -20.54 -13.41 8.93
CA ALA A 184 -19.89 -12.25 8.34
C ALA A 184 -20.82 -11.59 7.30
N ASP A 185 -20.65 -10.28 7.11
CA ASP A 185 -21.37 -9.51 6.10
C ASP A 185 -21.28 -10.20 4.72
N GLY A 186 -22.36 -10.17 3.95
CA GLY A 186 -22.45 -10.80 2.62
C GLY A 186 -21.36 -10.35 1.62
N ASP A 187 -20.68 -9.22 1.87
CA ASP A 187 -19.54 -8.76 1.09
C ASP A 187 -18.31 -9.68 1.24
N CYS A 188 -18.23 -10.51 2.30
CA CYS A 188 -17.16 -11.49 2.50
C CYS A 188 -17.28 -12.74 1.62
N SER A 189 -18.48 -13.08 1.10
CA SER A 189 -18.68 -14.27 0.30
C SER A 189 -17.79 -14.30 -0.95
N PRO A 190 -17.17 -15.45 -1.31
CA PRO A 190 -17.33 -16.81 -0.76
C PRO A 190 -16.35 -17.16 0.39
N TYR A 191 -15.69 -16.18 0.99
CA TYR A 191 -14.71 -16.36 2.07
C TYR A 191 -15.30 -15.93 3.43
N ASP A 192 -16.56 -16.24 3.65
CA ASP A 192 -17.34 -15.90 4.84
C ASP A 192 -17.36 -17.03 5.87
N LYS A 193 -17.43 -18.31 5.41
CA LYS A 193 -17.53 -19.48 6.29
C LYS A 193 -16.95 -20.75 5.68
N ILE A 194 -16.61 -21.70 6.54
CA ILE A 194 -16.26 -23.09 6.18
C ILE A 194 -17.29 -24.01 6.87
N GLY A 195 -18.16 -24.64 6.09
CA GLY A 195 -19.32 -25.36 6.65
C GLY A 195 -20.25 -24.39 7.38
N GLU A 196 -20.43 -24.60 8.68
CA GLU A 196 -21.25 -23.73 9.54
C GLU A 196 -20.44 -22.72 10.37
N ARG A 197 -19.10 -22.80 10.32
CA ARG A 197 -18.23 -21.94 11.12
C ARG A 197 -17.78 -20.71 10.34
N PRO A 198 -17.94 -19.50 10.91
CA PRO A 198 -17.50 -18.27 10.26
C PRO A 198 -15.98 -18.21 10.16
N ILE A 199 -15.49 -17.62 9.07
CA ILE A 199 -14.07 -17.31 8.90
C ILE A 199 -13.78 -15.97 9.56
N ALA A 200 -12.72 -15.92 10.36
CA ALA A 200 -12.20 -14.68 10.94
C ALA A 200 -10.67 -14.59 10.80
N PRO A 201 -10.14 -13.56 10.12
CA PRO A 201 -10.83 -12.47 9.40
C PRO A 201 -11.41 -12.95 8.08
N CYS A 202 -12.65 -12.53 7.76
CA CYS A 202 -13.32 -12.94 6.54
C CYS A 202 -12.91 -12.12 5.31
N GLY A 203 -13.23 -12.67 4.14
CA GLY A 203 -13.12 -11.96 2.86
C GLY A 203 -11.85 -12.24 2.05
N ALA A 204 -11.92 -11.86 0.79
CA ALA A 204 -10.87 -12.12 -0.20
C ALA A 204 -9.55 -11.38 0.13
N ILE A 205 -9.64 -10.20 0.76
CA ILE A 205 -8.43 -9.42 1.13
C ILE A 205 -7.64 -10.19 2.16
N ALA A 206 -8.28 -10.62 3.25
CA ALA A 206 -7.65 -11.39 4.30
C ALA A 206 -7.15 -12.75 3.79
N ASN A 207 -7.98 -13.45 3.01
CA ASN A 207 -7.64 -14.76 2.46
C ASN A 207 -6.42 -14.76 1.56
N SER A 208 -6.10 -13.63 0.93
CA SER A 208 -4.94 -13.45 0.04
C SER A 208 -3.75 -12.76 0.70
N LEU A 209 -3.61 -12.84 2.02
CA LEU A 209 -2.48 -12.27 2.75
C LEU A 209 -1.14 -12.70 2.14
N PHE A 210 -0.29 -11.73 1.83
CA PHE A 210 1.07 -11.97 1.36
C PHE A 210 1.90 -12.65 2.45
N ASN A 211 2.59 -13.74 2.09
CA ASN A 211 3.27 -14.62 3.04
C ASN A 211 4.69 -15.04 2.66
N ASP A 212 5.32 -14.41 1.66
CA ASP A 212 6.76 -14.57 1.45
C ASP A 212 7.53 -13.91 2.59
N THR A 213 8.69 -14.48 2.94
CA THR A 213 9.56 -13.96 3.98
C THR A 213 10.96 -13.76 3.43
N PHE A 214 11.61 -12.68 3.84
CA PHE A 214 12.90 -12.26 3.32
C PHE A 214 13.92 -12.08 4.44
N PHE A 215 15.14 -12.48 4.15
CA PHE A 215 16.32 -12.21 4.96
C PHE A 215 17.43 -11.69 4.04
N ILE A 216 18.26 -10.80 4.54
CA ILE A 216 19.35 -10.18 3.79
C ILE A 216 20.62 -10.35 4.59
N ARG A 217 21.73 -10.71 3.95
CA ARG A 217 23.06 -10.64 4.55
C ARG A 217 24.03 -9.86 3.65
N ARG A 218 25.04 -9.26 4.23
CA ARG A 218 26.19 -8.73 3.49
C ARG A 218 27.25 -9.81 3.34
N CYS A 219 27.71 -10.04 2.12
CA CYS A 219 28.73 -11.05 1.83
C CYS A 219 30.16 -10.50 1.90
N GLY A 220 30.32 -9.24 1.54
CA GLY A 220 31.61 -8.56 1.51
C GLY A 220 31.59 -7.36 0.57
N ASP A 221 32.77 -6.93 0.18
CA ASP A 221 32.93 -5.85 -0.79
C ASP A 221 32.52 -6.30 -2.21
N ALA A 222 32.41 -5.36 -3.14
CA ALA A 222 32.03 -5.65 -4.52
C ALA A 222 32.93 -6.75 -5.12
N GLY A 223 32.32 -7.76 -5.74
CA GLY A 223 33.02 -8.90 -6.34
C GLY A 223 33.33 -10.07 -5.37
N VAL A 224 33.04 -9.95 -4.07
CA VAL A 224 33.16 -11.06 -3.12
C VAL A 224 31.91 -11.92 -3.20
N GLU A 225 32.09 -13.21 -3.49
CA GLU A 225 30.99 -14.16 -3.49
C GLU A 225 30.57 -14.55 -2.06
N CYS A 226 29.26 -14.74 -1.90
CA CYS A 226 28.70 -15.22 -0.64
C CYS A 226 29.08 -16.70 -0.42
N THR A 227 29.34 -17.06 0.83
CA THR A 227 29.49 -18.46 1.21
C THR A 227 28.25 -19.27 0.83
N ALA A 228 28.45 -20.51 0.37
CA ALA A 228 27.36 -21.38 -0.02
C ALA A 228 26.31 -21.50 1.09
N LEU A 229 25.05 -21.47 0.71
CA LEU A 229 23.95 -21.74 1.61
C LEU A 229 23.94 -23.22 1.97
N GLN A 230 23.85 -23.51 3.26
CA GLN A 230 23.74 -24.88 3.78
C GLN A 230 22.37 -25.07 4.43
N PRO A 231 21.84 -26.30 4.55
CA PRO A 231 20.55 -26.53 5.21
C PRO A 231 20.46 -25.95 6.62
N ASP A 232 21.57 -26.00 7.39
CA ASP A 232 21.62 -25.43 8.75
C ASP A 232 21.36 -23.91 8.75
N ASN A 233 21.79 -23.21 7.72
CA ASN A 233 21.64 -21.75 7.63
C ASN A 233 20.21 -21.29 7.43
N ILE A 234 19.31 -22.20 7.02
CA ILE A 234 17.91 -21.89 6.74
C ILE A 234 16.99 -22.21 7.92
N ILE A 235 17.44 -22.95 8.92
CA ILE A 235 16.67 -23.25 10.13
C ILE A 235 16.51 -22.00 10.98
N ASP A 236 17.59 -21.26 11.19
CA ASP A 236 17.58 -19.94 11.82
C ASP A 236 18.47 -18.95 11.05
N PRO A 237 17.91 -18.20 10.11
CA PRO A 237 18.66 -17.23 9.31
C PRO A 237 19.22 -16.05 10.13
N THR A 238 18.79 -15.88 11.38
CA THR A 238 19.25 -14.81 12.26
C THR A 238 20.44 -15.22 13.13
N ASP A 239 20.75 -16.50 13.19
CA ASP A 239 21.90 -17.01 13.95
C ASP A 239 23.22 -16.52 13.32
N ALA A 240 24.11 -16.01 14.17
CA ALA A 240 25.44 -15.53 13.77
C ALA A 240 26.31 -16.62 13.14
N ASN A 241 26.10 -17.89 13.49
CA ASN A 241 26.78 -19.03 12.90
C ASN A 241 26.12 -19.56 11.61
N GLY A 242 24.88 -19.09 11.35
CA GLY A 242 24.10 -19.44 10.17
C GLY A 242 24.20 -18.41 9.06
N PHE A 243 23.05 -17.91 8.61
CA PHE A 243 22.97 -16.93 7.53
C PHE A 243 23.43 -15.53 7.97
N ASN A 244 23.38 -15.22 9.27
CA ASN A 244 23.73 -13.92 9.86
C ASN A 244 22.98 -12.74 9.18
N ALA A 245 21.66 -12.80 9.18
CA ALA A 245 20.82 -11.82 8.52
C ALA A 245 20.97 -10.44 9.15
N ILE A 246 20.92 -9.42 8.30
CA ILE A 246 20.78 -8.03 8.71
C ILE A 246 19.47 -7.86 9.46
N LYS A 247 19.52 -7.24 10.63
CA LYS A 247 18.36 -7.06 11.49
C LYS A 247 17.34 -6.13 10.86
N MET A 248 16.10 -6.61 10.79
CA MET A 248 14.95 -5.86 10.29
C MET A 248 13.85 -5.78 11.36
N THR A 249 12.97 -4.78 11.28
CA THR A 249 11.80 -4.68 12.15
C THR A 249 10.54 -4.35 11.36
N GLY A 250 9.45 -5.01 11.72
CA GLY A 250 8.09 -4.69 11.28
C GLY A 250 7.34 -3.76 12.23
N GLU A 251 8.02 -3.21 13.25
CA GLU A 251 7.40 -2.28 14.17
C GLU A 251 7.13 -0.93 13.51
N ASP A 252 5.92 -0.43 13.68
CA ASP A 252 5.45 0.84 13.09
C ASP A 252 5.52 0.92 11.56
N ILE A 253 5.36 -0.21 10.85
CA ILE A 253 5.14 -0.22 9.40
C ILE A 253 3.67 0.06 9.04
N ALA A 254 2.75 -0.27 9.94
CA ALA A 254 1.34 0.03 9.80
C ALA A 254 1.00 1.42 10.34
N TRP A 255 -0.08 2.01 9.84
CA TRP A 255 -0.54 3.32 10.31
C TRP A 255 -1.04 3.25 11.75
N LYS A 256 -0.63 4.20 12.58
CA LYS A 256 -1.02 4.25 14.00
C LYS A 256 -2.53 4.23 14.20
N THR A 257 -3.29 4.93 13.36
CA THR A 257 -4.76 4.98 13.42
C THR A 257 -5.40 3.63 13.12
N ASP A 258 -4.84 2.86 12.20
CA ASP A 258 -5.36 1.52 11.91
C ASP A 258 -5.11 0.58 13.11
N LYS A 259 -3.90 0.60 13.66
CA LYS A 259 -3.52 -0.18 14.86
C LYS A 259 -4.38 0.15 16.07
N SER A 260 -4.75 1.42 16.27
CA SER A 260 -5.44 1.87 17.49
C SER A 260 -6.96 1.89 17.39
N GLN A 261 -7.53 1.91 16.17
CA GLN A 261 -8.97 2.14 16.00
C GLN A 261 -9.68 1.12 15.10
N LYS A 262 -8.95 0.37 14.25
CA LYS A 262 -9.60 -0.50 13.26
C LYS A 262 -9.29 -1.98 13.38
N PHE A 263 -8.10 -2.30 13.87
CA PHE A 263 -7.63 -3.68 13.93
C PHE A 263 -7.39 -4.08 15.39
N ASP A 264 -8.38 -4.72 15.99
CA ASP A 264 -8.34 -5.26 17.34
C ASP A 264 -7.72 -4.29 18.37
N PRO A 265 -8.35 -3.14 18.63
CA PRO A 265 -7.81 -2.15 19.56
C PRO A 265 -7.60 -2.70 20.99
N ASN A 266 -8.34 -3.73 21.38
CA ASN A 266 -8.29 -4.36 22.70
C ASN A 266 -7.29 -5.52 22.80
N LYS A 267 -6.63 -5.92 21.71
CA LYS A 267 -5.63 -7.01 21.66
C LYS A 267 -6.21 -8.40 21.99
N GLU A 268 -7.44 -8.65 21.62
CA GLU A 268 -8.16 -9.88 21.97
C GLU A 268 -7.79 -11.07 21.04
N THR A 269 -7.48 -10.78 19.77
CA THR A 269 -7.28 -11.82 18.72
C THR A 269 -5.97 -12.60 18.85
N GLY A 270 -5.08 -12.17 19.76
CA GLY A 270 -3.91 -12.96 20.15
C GLY A 270 -4.25 -14.12 21.11
N ASN A 271 -5.49 -14.23 21.55
CA ASN A 271 -5.96 -15.30 22.43
C ASN A 271 -6.76 -16.34 21.64
N GLU A 272 -6.33 -17.60 21.68
CA GLU A 272 -6.99 -18.72 21.02
C GLU A 272 -8.46 -18.87 21.47
N THR A 273 -8.74 -18.71 22.74
CA THR A 273 -10.10 -18.85 23.29
C THR A 273 -11.05 -17.77 22.78
N PHE A 274 -10.54 -16.59 22.43
CA PHE A 274 -11.35 -15.50 21.87
C PHE A 274 -11.86 -15.86 20.46
N LEU A 275 -11.05 -16.55 19.67
CA LEU A 275 -11.37 -17.00 18.31
C LEU A 275 -12.04 -18.38 18.29
N SER A 276 -12.38 -18.96 19.45
CA SER A 276 -13.07 -20.25 19.51
C SER A 276 -14.41 -20.18 18.78
N GLY A 277 -14.67 -21.16 17.89
CA GLY A 277 -15.87 -21.18 17.06
C GLY A 277 -15.71 -20.56 15.67
N THR A 278 -14.55 -19.95 15.37
CA THR A 278 -14.22 -19.45 14.03
C THR A 278 -13.23 -20.37 13.32
N GLU A 279 -13.12 -20.18 12.01
CA GLU A 279 -12.10 -20.81 11.16
C GLU A 279 -11.13 -19.75 10.64
N ARG A 280 -9.90 -20.17 10.36
CA ARG A 280 -8.92 -19.29 9.70
C ARG A 280 -9.23 -19.15 8.20
N PRO A 281 -8.77 -18.09 7.52
CA PRO A 281 -8.87 -17.99 6.07
C PRO A 281 -8.24 -19.19 5.36
N LEU A 282 -8.86 -19.64 4.28
CA LEU A 282 -8.48 -20.89 3.57
C LEU A 282 -7.02 -20.96 3.12
N ASN A 283 -6.45 -19.82 2.72
CA ASN A 283 -5.08 -19.76 2.22
C ASN A 283 -4.04 -19.49 3.33
N TRP A 284 -4.47 -19.31 4.58
CA TRP A 284 -3.55 -19.13 5.69
C TRP A 284 -3.01 -20.49 6.15
N ARG A 285 -1.71 -20.52 6.40
CA ARG A 285 -1.04 -21.72 6.91
C ARG A 285 -1.01 -21.77 8.43
N THR A 286 -1.20 -20.62 9.06
CA THR A 286 -1.16 -20.46 10.51
C THR A 286 -2.50 -19.97 11.06
N ASP A 287 -2.81 -20.33 12.28
CA ASP A 287 -4.01 -19.87 12.96
C ASP A 287 -3.88 -18.38 13.30
N VAL A 288 -4.99 -17.69 13.37
CA VAL A 288 -5.02 -16.22 13.54
C VAL A 288 -4.27 -15.77 14.78
N HIS A 289 -4.47 -16.45 15.92
CA HIS A 289 -3.82 -16.12 17.19
C HIS A 289 -2.31 -16.36 17.18
N LYS A 290 -1.81 -17.18 16.26
CA LYS A 290 -0.38 -17.46 16.09
C LYS A 290 0.30 -16.49 15.13
N LEU A 291 -0.47 -15.74 14.33
CA LEU A 291 0.09 -14.82 13.33
C LEU A 291 1.05 -13.82 14.00
N GLY A 292 2.32 -13.84 13.59
CA GLY A 292 3.38 -12.99 14.13
C GLY A 292 4.03 -13.49 15.42
N THR A 293 3.63 -14.65 15.97
CA THR A 293 4.29 -15.31 17.09
C THR A 293 5.39 -16.27 16.61
N ALA A 294 6.12 -16.86 17.54
CA ALA A 294 7.09 -17.92 17.22
C ALA A 294 6.44 -19.16 16.57
N ASP A 295 5.14 -19.37 16.81
CA ASP A 295 4.35 -20.44 16.21
C ASP A 295 3.74 -20.05 14.84
N ASP A 296 4.05 -18.88 14.29
CA ASP A 296 3.70 -18.47 12.92
C ASP A 296 4.68 -19.11 11.93
N ASP A 297 4.48 -20.29 11.77
CA ASP A 297 5.34 -21.41 11.53
C ASP A 297 6.02 -21.51 10.16
N LEU A 298 5.24 -21.66 9.11
CA LEU A 298 5.77 -21.97 7.78
C LEU A 298 6.31 -20.75 7.04
N THR A 299 6.10 -19.57 7.59
CA THR A 299 6.48 -18.32 6.94
C THR A 299 7.75 -17.68 7.51
N TYR A 300 8.26 -18.17 8.64
CA TYR A 300 9.40 -17.55 9.35
C TYR A 300 9.24 -16.04 9.60
N ARG A 301 8.01 -15.59 9.63
CA ARG A 301 7.67 -14.16 9.71
C ARG A 301 8.19 -13.53 10.99
N HIS A 302 8.10 -14.25 12.11
CA HIS A 302 8.60 -13.79 13.40
C HIS A 302 10.12 -13.54 13.39
N LEU A 303 10.92 -14.42 12.75
CA LEU A 303 12.37 -14.24 12.63
C LEU A 303 12.75 -13.06 11.72
N SER A 304 11.92 -12.74 10.74
CA SER A 304 12.15 -11.58 9.89
C SER A 304 11.72 -10.24 10.53
N GLY A 305 11.45 -10.24 11.83
CA GLY A 305 11.10 -9.04 12.59
C GLY A 305 9.64 -8.60 12.46
N SER A 306 8.70 -9.51 12.24
CA SER A 306 7.25 -9.21 12.27
C SER A 306 6.84 -8.65 13.63
N SER A 307 5.87 -7.74 13.63
CA SER A 307 5.37 -7.08 14.83
C SER A 307 3.85 -7.22 14.96
N GLY A 308 3.39 -7.40 16.20
CA GLY A 308 1.97 -7.58 16.52
C GLY A 308 1.50 -9.01 16.31
N VAL A 309 0.42 -9.38 16.99
CA VAL A 309 -0.18 -10.72 16.99
C VAL A 309 -1.64 -10.65 16.56
N GLY A 310 -2.12 -11.68 15.89
CA GLY A 310 -3.51 -11.75 15.42
C GLY A 310 -3.85 -10.64 14.44
N PHE A 311 -5.00 -10.00 14.61
CA PHE A 311 -5.39 -8.87 13.74
C PHE A 311 -4.51 -7.64 13.89
N ARG A 312 -3.74 -7.54 14.98
CA ARG A 312 -2.75 -6.47 15.18
C ARG A 312 -1.42 -6.72 14.49
N ASN A 313 -1.24 -7.86 13.86
CA ASN A 313 -0.04 -8.12 13.07
C ASN A 313 0.11 -7.04 11.99
N GLU A 314 1.25 -6.35 11.99
CA GLU A 314 1.43 -5.17 11.12
C GLU A 314 1.53 -5.57 9.65
N ASP A 315 2.03 -6.77 9.32
CA ASP A 315 2.02 -7.31 7.95
C ASP A 315 0.59 -7.46 7.44
N PHE A 316 -0.29 -7.98 8.29
CA PHE A 316 -1.71 -8.12 8.00
C PHE A 316 -2.38 -6.74 7.81
N ILE A 317 -2.13 -5.78 8.70
CA ILE A 317 -2.70 -4.42 8.59
C ILE A 317 -2.25 -3.73 7.31
N VAL A 318 -0.96 -3.83 6.97
CA VAL A 318 -0.39 -3.27 5.73
C VAL A 318 -1.03 -3.92 4.50
N TRP A 319 -1.27 -5.26 4.55
CA TRP A 319 -1.93 -5.96 3.45
C TRP A 319 -3.39 -5.52 3.26
N MET A 320 -4.14 -5.35 4.35
CA MET A 320 -5.57 -4.98 4.32
C MET A 320 -5.85 -3.61 3.69
N ARG A 321 -4.85 -2.74 3.57
CA ARG A 321 -4.95 -1.52 2.75
C ARG A 321 -4.80 -1.86 1.29
N THR A 322 -5.90 -1.86 0.54
CA THR A 322 -5.90 -2.18 -0.88
C THR A 322 -5.16 -1.13 -1.70
N ALA A 323 -4.35 -1.58 -2.66
CA ALA A 323 -3.64 -0.73 -3.60
C ALA A 323 -4.58 -0.23 -4.72
N ALA A 324 -4.36 0.99 -5.19
CA ALA A 324 -5.16 1.63 -6.23
C ALA A 324 -4.81 1.14 -7.66
N PHE A 325 -3.61 0.59 -7.85
CA PHE A 325 -3.10 0.16 -9.15
C PHE A 325 -2.71 -1.32 -9.12
N PRO A 326 -2.70 -2.01 -10.28
CA PRO A 326 -2.36 -3.43 -10.36
C PRO A 326 -0.86 -3.71 -10.15
N THR A 327 -0.02 -2.69 -10.24
CA THR A 327 1.38 -2.74 -9.83
C THR A 327 1.54 -1.85 -8.61
N PHE A 328 1.94 -2.44 -7.51
CA PHE A 328 2.09 -1.72 -6.24
C PHE A 328 3.22 -2.30 -5.40
N ARG A 329 3.71 -1.49 -4.47
CA ARG A 329 4.62 -1.94 -3.41
C ARG A 329 4.01 -1.67 -2.04
N LYS A 330 4.33 -2.56 -1.10
CA LYS A 330 3.93 -2.43 0.30
C LYS A 330 5.15 -2.50 1.18
N LEU A 331 5.12 -1.73 2.25
CA LEU A 331 6.20 -1.73 3.23
C LEU A 331 6.25 -3.09 3.92
N TYR A 332 7.43 -3.70 3.93
CA TYR A 332 7.68 -4.98 4.54
C TYR A 332 8.38 -4.82 5.90
N ARG A 333 9.55 -4.14 5.90
CA ARG A 333 10.37 -3.95 7.11
C ARG A 333 11.13 -2.64 7.01
N LYS A 334 11.62 -2.22 8.17
CA LYS A 334 12.65 -1.18 8.30
C LYS A 334 13.97 -1.86 8.65
N ILE A 335 15.04 -1.46 8.02
CA ILE A 335 16.38 -1.93 8.38
C ILE A 335 16.76 -1.31 9.73
N GLN A 336 17.19 -2.17 10.66
CA GLN A 336 17.53 -1.80 12.04
C GLN A 336 18.96 -2.20 12.43
N ASP A 337 19.87 -2.25 11.49
CA ASP A 337 21.24 -2.67 11.76
C ASP A 337 21.99 -1.65 12.62
N ASN A 338 21.62 -1.59 13.91
CA ASN A 338 22.17 -0.68 14.94
C ASN A 338 22.20 0.81 14.52
N GLY A 339 21.33 1.23 13.59
CA GLY A 339 21.33 2.55 12.99
C GLY A 339 22.45 2.76 11.97
N ALA A 340 23.11 1.69 11.54
CA ALA A 340 24.18 1.76 10.55
C ALA A 340 23.60 1.81 9.13
N ASP A 341 24.30 2.57 8.28
CA ASP A 341 24.04 2.63 6.84
C ASP A 341 24.46 1.32 6.17
N LEU A 342 23.76 0.90 5.13
CA LEU A 342 24.20 -0.23 4.33
C LEU A 342 25.37 0.20 3.43
N GLN A 343 26.50 -0.44 3.65
CA GLN A 343 27.75 -0.14 2.94
C GLN A 343 27.72 -0.71 1.52
N PRO A 344 28.45 -0.14 0.56
CA PRO A 344 28.64 -0.73 -0.75
C PRO A 344 29.18 -2.16 -0.66
N GLY A 345 28.78 -3.01 -1.59
CA GLY A 345 29.23 -4.40 -1.64
C GLY A 345 28.16 -5.37 -2.12
N ASN A 346 28.51 -6.66 -2.06
CA ASN A 346 27.63 -7.73 -2.43
C ASN A 346 26.76 -8.17 -1.26
N TYR A 347 25.48 -8.34 -1.57
CA TYR A 347 24.44 -8.79 -0.66
C TYR A 347 23.74 -10.01 -1.23
N GLU A 348 23.23 -10.84 -0.35
CA GLU A 348 22.41 -11.99 -0.69
C GLU A 348 21.02 -11.84 -0.07
N LEU A 349 20.00 -12.02 -0.90
CA LEU A 349 18.61 -12.12 -0.50
C LEU A 349 18.22 -13.58 -0.41
N LEU A 350 17.85 -14.03 0.79
CA LEU A 350 17.23 -15.31 1.05
C LEU A 350 15.71 -15.12 1.08
N THR A 351 15.00 -15.84 0.22
CA THR A 351 13.55 -15.74 0.09
C THR A 351 12.89 -17.06 0.39
N TYR A 352 11.99 -17.07 1.39
CA TYR A 352 11.03 -18.14 1.62
C TYR A 352 9.80 -17.87 0.76
N TYR A 353 9.75 -18.54 -0.38
CA TYR A 353 8.76 -18.36 -1.41
C TYR A 353 7.49 -19.12 -1.06
N ASN A 354 6.44 -18.42 -0.63
CA ASN A 354 5.18 -19.00 -0.18
C ASN A 354 3.97 -18.45 -0.96
N TYR A 355 4.12 -17.27 -1.58
CA TYR A 355 3.03 -16.56 -2.25
C TYR A 355 2.97 -16.89 -3.74
N PRO A 356 1.93 -17.62 -4.20
CA PRO A 356 1.81 -18.01 -5.60
C PRO A 356 1.33 -16.85 -6.47
N VAL A 357 2.02 -16.57 -7.57
CA VAL A 357 1.64 -15.53 -8.55
C VAL A 357 1.22 -16.10 -9.90
N HIS A 358 1.26 -17.42 -10.08
CA HIS A 358 0.95 -18.10 -11.33
C HIS A 358 -0.49 -17.84 -11.81
N ARG A 359 -1.48 -17.80 -10.90
CA ARG A 359 -2.90 -17.64 -11.24
C ARG A 359 -3.24 -16.33 -11.93
N PHE A 360 -2.42 -15.30 -11.76
CA PHE A 360 -2.65 -13.98 -12.34
C PHE A 360 -1.48 -13.48 -13.20
N GLY A 361 -0.47 -14.35 -13.45
CA GLY A 361 0.69 -13.99 -14.25
C GLY A 361 1.46 -12.78 -13.70
N GLY A 362 1.51 -12.67 -12.38
CA GLY A 362 2.15 -11.56 -11.68
C GLY A 362 3.65 -11.73 -11.53
N GLY A 363 4.34 -10.61 -11.29
CA GLY A 363 5.75 -10.59 -10.90
C GLY A 363 5.91 -10.22 -9.43
N LYS A 364 6.99 -10.73 -8.82
CA LYS A 364 7.38 -10.47 -7.44
C LYS A 364 8.76 -9.84 -7.38
N PHE A 365 8.87 -8.76 -6.60
CA PHE A 365 10.11 -8.02 -6.45
C PHE A 365 10.33 -7.67 -4.99
N PHE A 366 11.55 -7.78 -4.57
CA PHE A 366 12.04 -7.22 -3.32
C PHE A 366 12.70 -5.88 -3.60
N VAL A 367 12.39 -4.85 -2.81
CA VAL A 367 12.88 -3.48 -3.04
C VAL A 367 13.45 -2.93 -1.75
N LEU A 368 14.70 -2.49 -1.79
CA LEU A 368 15.31 -1.67 -0.75
C LEU A 368 15.30 -0.22 -1.22
N ALA A 369 14.84 0.69 -0.40
CA ALA A 369 14.82 2.10 -0.74
C ALA A 369 15.11 2.98 0.47
N THR A 370 15.89 4.04 0.25
CA THR A 370 15.99 5.16 1.18
C THR A 370 14.82 6.12 0.97
N THR A 371 14.67 7.10 1.82
CA THR A 371 13.66 8.14 1.67
C THR A 371 14.28 9.52 1.81
N SER A 372 13.77 10.47 1.04
CA SER A 372 14.06 11.89 1.22
C SER A 372 12.99 12.55 2.10
N TRP A 373 13.16 13.84 2.39
CA TRP A 373 12.15 14.64 3.10
C TRP A 373 10.79 14.72 2.38
N ILE A 374 10.75 14.47 1.06
CA ILE A 374 9.52 14.38 0.24
C ILE A 374 8.93 12.96 0.26
N GLY A 375 9.71 11.96 0.65
CA GLY A 375 9.36 10.54 0.61
C GLY A 375 10.25 9.73 -0.35
N GLY A 376 9.68 8.70 -0.98
CA GLY A 376 10.40 7.85 -1.93
C GLY A 376 10.68 8.52 -3.28
N LYS A 377 11.37 7.82 -4.18
CA LYS A 377 11.75 8.30 -5.51
C LYS A 377 10.51 8.63 -6.36
N ASN A 378 10.33 9.90 -6.72
CA ASN A 378 9.23 10.38 -7.55
C ASN A 378 9.69 11.46 -8.52
N LEU A 379 10.30 11.04 -9.61
CA LEU A 379 10.77 11.95 -10.65
C LEU A 379 9.62 12.59 -11.44
N PHE A 380 8.47 11.89 -11.55
CA PHE A 380 7.32 12.38 -12.31
C PHE A 380 6.81 13.70 -11.76
N LEU A 381 6.68 13.82 -10.45
CA LEU A 381 6.18 15.04 -9.82
C LEU A 381 7.10 16.24 -10.11
N GLY A 382 8.40 16.05 -9.97
CA GLY A 382 9.39 17.10 -10.24
C GLY A 382 9.37 17.56 -11.70
N TRP A 383 9.36 16.63 -12.64
CA TRP A 383 9.25 16.95 -14.05
C TRP A 383 7.93 17.63 -14.40
N THR A 384 6.83 17.21 -13.81
CA THR A 384 5.51 17.83 -14.03
C THR A 384 5.54 19.32 -13.64
N TYR A 385 6.06 19.66 -12.46
CA TYR A 385 6.19 21.06 -12.04
C TYR A 385 7.10 21.85 -12.97
N ALA A 386 8.25 21.31 -13.35
CA ALA A 386 9.19 21.98 -14.23
C ALA A 386 8.60 22.25 -15.63
N ILE A 387 7.92 21.24 -16.22
CA ILE A 387 7.30 21.34 -17.55
C ILE A 387 6.14 22.33 -17.53
N VAL A 388 5.24 22.25 -16.55
CA VAL A 388 4.10 23.18 -16.43
C VAL A 388 4.60 24.60 -16.22
N GLY A 389 5.59 24.80 -15.36
CA GLY A 389 6.24 26.09 -15.16
C GLY A 389 6.86 26.66 -16.45
N GLY A 390 7.56 25.81 -17.21
CA GLY A 390 8.13 26.17 -18.50
C GLY A 390 7.07 26.58 -19.54
N ILE A 391 6.00 25.80 -19.66
CA ILE A 391 4.86 26.11 -20.54
C ILE A 391 4.24 27.47 -20.15
N CYS A 392 4.03 27.71 -18.85
CA CYS A 392 3.49 28.99 -18.39
C CYS A 392 4.36 30.18 -18.82
N LEU A 393 5.69 30.07 -18.70
CA LEU A 393 6.60 31.15 -19.14
C LEU A 393 6.56 31.33 -20.67
N ILE A 394 6.53 30.24 -21.44
CA ILE A 394 6.42 30.31 -22.91
C ILE A 394 5.12 30.99 -23.33
N VAL A 395 3.98 30.60 -22.74
CA VAL A 395 2.68 31.23 -23.02
C VAL A 395 2.69 32.70 -22.62
N MET A 396 3.27 33.06 -21.48
CA MET A 396 3.43 34.44 -21.05
C MET A 396 4.21 35.26 -22.07
N LEU A 397 5.38 34.75 -22.52
CA LEU A 397 6.21 35.44 -23.53
C LEU A 397 5.44 35.62 -24.86
N PHE A 398 4.75 34.57 -25.31
CA PHE A 398 3.92 34.63 -26.52
C PHE A 398 2.82 35.69 -26.42
N LEU A 399 2.06 35.69 -25.33
CA LEU A 399 1.02 36.69 -25.10
C LEU A 399 1.56 38.11 -24.95
N LEU A 400 2.75 38.26 -24.34
CA LEU A 400 3.44 39.56 -24.24
C LEU A 400 3.83 40.08 -25.63
N CYS A 401 4.36 39.21 -26.49
CA CYS A 401 4.69 39.58 -27.88
C CYS A 401 3.46 40.04 -28.66
N ILE A 402 2.34 39.33 -28.55
CA ILE A 402 1.08 39.72 -29.20
C ILE A 402 0.58 41.07 -28.65
N SER A 403 0.56 41.24 -27.34
CA SER A 403 0.11 42.45 -26.68
C SER A 403 0.92 43.67 -27.11
N ARG A 404 2.25 43.57 -27.20
CA ARG A 404 3.15 44.63 -27.69
C ARG A 404 2.91 44.94 -29.18
N ARG A 405 2.72 43.87 -30.01
CA ARG A 405 2.47 44.06 -31.43
C ARG A 405 1.16 44.80 -31.69
N ASN A 406 0.11 44.52 -30.92
CA ASN A 406 -1.17 45.22 -31.06
C ASN A 406 -1.07 46.66 -30.58
N HIS A 407 -0.38 46.95 -29.47
CA HIS A 407 -0.17 48.31 -28.97
C HIS A 407 0.64 49.20 -29.93
N ASN A 408 1.54 48.62 -30.75
CA ASN A 408 2.30 49.37 -31.75
C ASN A 408 1.52 49.59 -33.07
N ARG A 409 0.29 49.04 -33.20
CA ARG A 409 -0.59 49.22 -34.36
C ARG A 409 -1.72 50.23 -34.13
N ASP A 410 -2.02 50.50 -32.88
CA ASP A 410 -2.92 51.56 -32.41
C ASP A 410 -2.14 52.87 -32.18
#